data_a3c4f58806161a6bc1dbf538c44dc1de
#
_entry.id   a3c4f58806161a6bc1dbf538c44dc1de
#
_cell.length_a   1.000
_cell.length_b   1.000
_cell.length_c   1.000
_cell.angle_alpha   90.00
_cell.angle_beta   90.00
_cell.angle_gamma   90.00
#
_symmetry.space_group_name_H-M   'P 1'
#
loop_
_entity.id
_entity.type
_entity.pdbx_description
1 polymer ?
#
loop_
_entity_poly.entity_id
_entity_poly.type
_entity_poly.pdbx_seq_one_letter_code
_entity_poly.pdbx_strand_id
1 'polypeptide(L)'
;MAQRWIATRPGGLEVFELMDHEVPPPGPGEVTVQVRAAGMNPADHKHVATGATDDFPKPVGYEVAGVLTALGPGTEIASGGGGVGDEVLAFRVRGGWTTAMNVPARDVFAKPASVSFEAAANLLLAGTTASEMLHVTGAAEGETILVHGASGAVGVSLLQQAALRGVRVIGTASERRFEEVRRFGGEPVAYGDGLQERVRELAGEGVAAALDCVGTDEAVDVSLALVADRDRIVTIAARHRAAADGIRAIAGAFPQSAAFRDGVRAGLIELAGRGLLEVPVARTYPLEAAIEAAEFLGGQHPGGKLALIP
;
A
#
# COMPACT_ATOMS: atom_id res chain seq x y z
N MET A 1 30.08 -2.02 -0.24
CA MET A 1 29.15 -1.73 -1.35
C MET A 1 27.76 -2.07 -0.87
N ALA A 2 26.74 -1.36 -1.32
CA ALA A 2 25.36 -1.71 -1.04
C ALA A 2 24.88 -2.81 -2.01
N GLN A 3 23.80 -3.51 -1.64
CA GLN A 3 23.15 -4.51 -2.48
C GLN A 3 21.71 -4.07 -2.80
N ARG A 4 21.24 -4.40 -3.99
CA ARG A 4 19.85 -4.12 -4.40
C ARG A 4 19.31 -5.14 -5.38
N TRP A 5 18.02 -5.36 -5.35
CA TRP A 5 17.31 -6.11 -6.37
C TRP A 5 16.96 -5.24 -7.56
N ILE A 6 17.22 -5.74 -8.75
CA ILE A 6 16.79 -5.15 -10.03
C ILE A 6 16.01 -6.19 -10.82
N ALA A 7 15.12 -5.72 -11.69
CA ALA A 7 14.57 -6.53 -12.78
C ALA A 7 15.34 -6.18 -14.05
N THR A 8 15.88 -7.18 -14.74
CA THR A 8 16.75 -6.98 -15.91
C THR A 8 15.98 -6.77 -17.22
N ARG A 9 14.72 -7.22 -17.27
CA ARG A 9 13.81 -7.12 -18.41
C ARG A 9 12.37 -7.27 -17.92
N PRO A 10 11.34 -7.03 -18.78
CA PRO A 10 9.96 -7.41 -18.46
C PRO A 10 9.86 -8.93 -18.23
N GLY A 11 9.09 -9.34 -17.21
CA GLY A 11 8.90 -10.76 -16.89
C GLY A 11 8.35 -10.99 -15.49
N GLY A 12 8.37 -12.25 -15.07
CA GLY A 12 8.02 -12.67 -13.72
C GLY A 12 9.20 -12.53 -12.74
N LEU A 13 9.17 -13.32 -11.66
CA LEU A 13 10.22 -13.26 -10.64
C LEU A 13 11.57 -13.78 -11.14
N GLU A 14 11.60 -14.54 -12.22
CA GLU A 14 12.82 -15.10 -12.86
C GLU A 14 13.74 -14.04 -13.49
N VAL A 15 13.28 -12.79 -13.62
CA VAL A 15 14.07 -11.69 -14.18
C VAL A 15 14.70 -10.79 -13.11
N PHE A 16 14.53 -11.16 -11.83
CA PHE A 16 15.05 -10.40 -10.70
C PHE A 16 16.45 -10.88 -10.34
N GLU A 17 17.36 -9.94 -10.15
CA GLU A 17 18.77 -10.22 -9.80
C GLU A 17 19.20 -9.34 -8.63
N LEU A 18 19.87 -9.93 -7.64
CA LEU A 18 20.52 -9.20 -6.56
C LEU A 18 21.91 -8.76 -6.99
N MET A 19 22.17 -7.46 -6.96
CA MET A 19 23.42 -6.89 -7.45
C MET A 19 24.06 -5.95 -6.43
N ASP A 20 25.36 -5.91 -6.44
CA ASP A 20 26.13 -4.86 -5.77
C ASP A 20 25.94 -3.53 -6.51
N HIS A 21 25.84 -2.44 -5.76
CA HIS A 21 25.80 -1.09 -6.32
C HIS A 21 26.49 -0.08 -5.41
N GLU A 22 26.93 1.02 -6.01
CA GLU A 22 27.45 2.18 -5.28
C GLU A 22 26.31 3.13 -4.93
N VAL A 23 26.38 3.68 -3.72
CA VAL A 23 25.53 4.79 -3.30
C VAL A 23 26.41 6.04 -3.27
N PRO A 24 26.28 6.93 -4.27
CA PRO A 24 27.12 8.12 -4.30
C PRO A 24 26.72 9.08 -3.15
N PRO A 25 27.57 10.05 -2.78
CA PRO A 25 27.18 11.11 -1.86
C PRO A 25 25.90 11.81 -2.34
N PRO A 26 24.93 12.08 -1.46
CA PRO A 26 23.67 12.70 -1.86
C PRO A 26 23.89 14.15 -2.34
N GLY A 27 23.21 14.50 -3.43
CA GLY A 27 23.15 15.86 -3.94
C GLY A 27 22.19 16.77 -3.18
N PRO A 28 22.10 18.07 -3.54
CA PRO A 28 21.09 18.97 -2.98
C PRO A 28 19.66 18.42 -3.16
N GLY A 29 18.87 18.39 -2.09
CA GLY A 29 17.52 17.82 -2.08
C GLY A 29 17.46 16.30 -1.97
N GLU A 30 18.57 15.61 -1.74
CA GLU A 30 18.66 14.17 -1.52
C GLU A 30 19.20 13.83 -0.13
N VAL A 31 18.84 12.66 0.36
CA VAL A 31 19.41 12.06 1.57
C VAL A 31 19.77 10.61 1.32
N THR A 32 20.78 10.10 2.03
CA THR A 32 21.13 8.68 2.03
C THR A 32 20.47 7.98 3.20
N VAL A 33 19.72 6.90 2.90
CA VAL A 33 19.08 6.04 3.89
C VAL A 33 19.78 4.69 3.93
N GLN A 34 20.28 4.29 5.10
CA GLN A 34 20.62 2.91 5.40
C GLN A 34 19.30 2.20 5.71
N VAL A 35 18.88 1.30 4.85
CA VAL A 35 17.59 0.60 4.97
C VAL A 35 17.64 -0.39 6.14
N ARG A 36 16.59 -0.40 6.94
CA ARG A 36 16.36 -1.35 8.04
C ARG A 36 15.20 -2.29 7.72
N ALA A 37 14.25 -1.82 6.93
CA ALA A 37 13.17 -2.62 6.39
C ALA A 37 12.75 -2.06 5.03
N ALA A 38 12.47 -2.93 4.08
CA ALA A 38 11.83 -2.61 2.80
C ALA A 38 10.45 -3.26 2.74
N GLY A 39 9.42 -2.47 2.43
CA GLY A 39 8.05 -2.94 2.29
C GLY A 39 7.86 -3.76 1.02
N MET A 40 6.95 -4.74 1.08
CA MET A 40 6.60 -5.57 -0.06
C MET A 40 5.15 -5.36 -0.47
N ASN A 41 4.93 -5.22 -1.75
CA ASN A 41 3.62 -4.97 -2.35
C ASN A 41 3.44 -5.78 -3.64
N PRO A 42 2.21 -6.23 -3.98
CA PRO A 42 1.95 -6.86 -5.27
C PRO A 42 2.35 -5.97 -6.47
N ALA A 43 2.38 -4.65 -6.29
CA ALA A 43 2.80 -3.70 -7.31
C ALA A 43 4.27 -3.86 -7.71
N ASP A 44 5.14 -4.30 -6.80
CA ASP A 44 6.59 -4.42 -7.04
C ASP A 44 6.89 -5.36 -8.21
N HIS A 45 6.23 -6.51 -8.28
CA HIS A 45 6.39 -7.46 -9.39
C HIS A 45 5.41 -7.24 -10.55
N LYS A 46 4.17 -6.78 -10.30
CA LYS A 46 3.21 -6.50 -11.37
C LYS A 46 3.71 -5.42 -12.32
N HIS A 47 4.35 -4.38 -11.82
CA HIS A 47 4.93 -3.32 -12.65
C HIS A 47 6.17 -3.77 -13.43
N VAL A 48 6.85 -4.82 -12.99
CA VAL A 48 7.91 -5.46 -13.77
C VAL A 48 7.31 -6.28 -14.90
N ALA A 49 6.28 -7.07 -14.63
CA ALA A 49 5.65 -7.93 -15.62
C ALA A 49 5.00 -7.14 -16.79
N THR A 50 4.52 -5.92 -16.52
CA THR A 50 3.81 -5.07 -17.50
C THR A 50 4.61 -3.86 -17.97
N GLY A 51 5.88 -3.71 -17.56
CA GLY A 51 6.75 -2.60 -17.92
C GLY A 51 7.14 -2.59 -19.39
N ALA A 52 7.38 -1.40 -19.96
CA ALA A 52 7.95 -1.29 -21.30
C ALA A 52 9.43 -1.71 -21.27
N THR A 53 9.92 -2.28 -22.36
CA THR A 53 11.31 -2.78 -22.46
C THR A 53 12.35 -1.69 -22.17
N ASP A 54 12.09 -0.47 -22.61
CA ASP A 54 13.02 0.66 -22.44
C ASP A 54 13.13 1.16 -20.98
N ASP A 55 12.24 0.68 -20.09
CA ASP A 55 12.30 1.00 -18.65
C ASP A 55 13.30 0.13 -17.87
N PHE A 56 13.97 -0.83 -18.52
CA PHE A 56 14.86 -1.80 -17.88
C PHE A 56 16.35 -1.55 -18.22
N PRO A 57 17.29 -1.90 -17.31
CA PRO A 57 17.05 -2.54 -16.01
C PRO A 57 16.38 -1.61 -14.99
N LYS A 58 15.47 -2.17 -14.16
CA LYS A 58 14.63 -1.41 -13.25
C LYS A 58 14.83 -1.84 -11.80
N PRO A 59 15.18 -0.92 -10.88
CA PRO A 59 15.23 -1.22 -9.45
C PRO A 59 13.84 -1.52 -8.87
N VAL A 60 13.74 -2.43 -7.91
CA VAL A 60 12.49 -2.95 -7.35
C VAL A 60 12.23 -2.39 -5.95
N GLY A 61 10.95 -2.14 -5.61
CA GLY A 61 10.49 -1.69 -4.30
C GLY A 61 10.15 -0.21 -4.25
N TYR A 62 9.08 0.13 -3.51
CA TYR A 62 8.49 1.48 -3.48
C TYR A 62 8.51 2.14 -2.10
N GLU A 63 8.77 1.40 -1.03
CA GLU A 63 8.77 1.92 0.35
C GLU A 63 9.90 1.31 1.18
N VAL A 64 10.50 2.15 2.01
CA VAL A 64 11.56 1.75 2.94
C VAL A 64 11.41 2.47 4.27
N ALA A 65 11.98 1.90 5.32
CA ALA A 65 12.29 2.59 6.56
C ALA A 65 13.73 2.28 6.96
N GLY A 66 14.39 3.24 7.58
CA GLY A 66 15.80 3.09 7.92
C GLY A 66 16.34 4.27 8.69
N VAL A 67 17.64 4.49 8.57
CA VAL A 67 18.38 5.54 9.29
C VAL A 67 19.09 6.45 8.29
N LEU A 68 19.03 7.75 8.49
CA LEU A 68 19.79 8.72 7.70
C LEU A 68 21.29 8.56 7.97
N THR A 69 22.07 8.39 6.89
CA THR A 69 23.54 8.30 6.98
C THR A 69 24.25 9.47 6.33
N ALA A 70 23.58 10.20 5.43
CA ALA A 70 24.08 11.44 4.86
C ALA A 70 22.92 12.33 4.37
N LEU A 71 23.15 13.63 4.34
CA LEU A 71 22.25 14.62 3.76
C LEU A 71 23.02 15.45 2.72
N GLY A 72 22.37 15.76 1.62
CA GLY A 72 22.89 16.69 0.63
C GLY A 72 22.99 18.13 1.18
N PRO A 73 23.76 19.00 0.56
CA PRO A 73 23.94 20.38 1.04
C PRO A 73 22.61 21.13 1.18
N GLY A 74 22.36 21.72 2.34
CA GLY A 74 21.16 22.54 2.61
C GLY A 74 19.83 21.76 2.53
N THR A 75 19.86 20.45 2.75
CA THR A 75 18.71 19.56 2.58
C THR A 75 18.02 19.29 3.91
N GLU A 76 16.69 19.43 3.91
CA GLU A 76 15.79 18.98 4.98
C GLU A 76 14.83 17.91 4.46
N ILE A 77 14.40 16.97 5.32
CA ILE A 77 13.38 15.97 4.97
C ILE A 77 11.98 16.57 4.94
N ALA A 78 11.00 15.85 4.38
CA ALA A 78 9.62 16.35 4.19
C ALA A 78 8.90 16.75 5.50
N SER A 79 9.26 16.16 6.62
CA SER A 79 8.76 16.52 7.97
C SER A 79 9.48 17.69 8.62
N GLY A 80 10.45 18.32 7.91
CA GLY A 80 11.33 19.37 8.42
C GLY A 80 12.53 18.81 9.18
N GLY A 81 13.67 19.53 9.16
CA GLY A 81 14.91 19.15 9.81
C GLY A 81 15.54 17.90 9.21
N GLY A 82 15.96 16.98 10.08
CA GLY A 82 16.65 15.73 9.77
C GLY A 82 18.16 15.83 10.00
N GLY A 83 18.71 14.79 10.61
CA GLY A 83 20.14 14.65 10.90
C GLY A 83 20.62 13.20 10.68
N VAL A 84 21.94 13.06 10.53
CA VAL A 84 22.56 11.71 10.49
C VAL A 84 22.25 10.99 11.80
N GLY A 85 21.72 9.75 11.68
CA GLY A 85 21.28 8.94 12.81
C GLY A 85 19.76 8.97 13.02
N ASP A 86 19.00 9.87 12.39
CA ASP A 86 17.55 9.92 12.53
C ASP A 86 16.87 8.74 11.84
N GLU A 87 15.87 8.17 12.51
CA GLU A 87 15.02 7.12 11.98
C GLU A 87 13.96 7.73 11.05
N VAL A 88 13.85 7.18 9.83
CA VAL A 88 12.99 7.70 8.78
C VAL A 88 12.21 6.60 8.08
N LEU A 89 11.14 7.02 7.41
CA LEU A 89 10.43 6.22 6.40
C LEU A 89 10.32 7.01 5.10
N ALA A 90 10.29 6.29 3.98
CA ALA A 90 10.17 6.90 2.66
C ALA A 90 9.22 6.09 1.77
N PHE A 91 8.42 6.80 0.99
CA PHE A 91 7.49 6.24 0.02
C PHE A 91 7.67 6.90 -1.33
N ARG A 92 7.33 6.16 -2.41
CA ARG A 92 7.59 6.50 -3.82
C ARG A 92 9.07 6.43 -4.19
N VAL A 93 9.84 5.68 -3.41
CA VAL A 93 11.22 5.37 -3.78
C VAL A 93 11.27 4.43 -4.99
N ARG A 94 12.39 4.40 -5.67
CA ARG A 94 12.67 3.46 -6.75
C ARG A 94 13.84 2.60 -6.36
N GLY A 95 13.58 1.31 -6.12
CA GLY A 95 14.61 0.37 -5.70
C GLY A 95 14.74 0.22 -4.19
N GLY A 96 13.60 0.19 -3.49
CA GLY A 96 13.55 0.02 -2.03
C GLY A 96 14.05 -1.34 -1.53
N TRP A 97 14.08 -2.37 -2.39
CA TRP A 97 14.67 -3.66 -2.03
C TRP A 97 16.20 -3.58 -2.09
N THR A 98 16.77 -2.90 -1.13
CA THR A 98 18.21 -2.54 -1.07
C THR A 98 18.70 -2.41 0.36
N THR A 99 20.00 -2.51 0.56
CA THR A 99 20.64 -2.24 1.86
C THR A 99 20.81 -0.74 2.14
N ALA A 100 21.02 0.09 1.09
CA ALA A 100 21.14 1.54 1.21
C ALA A 100 20.82 2.22 -0.12
N MET A 101 20.32 3.46 -0.06
CA MET A 101 19.98 4.23 -1.26
C MET A 101 19.92 5.74 -1.00
N ASN A 102 20.07 6.52 -2.07
CA ASN A 102 19.70 7.94 -2.05
C ASN A 102 18.22 8.09 -2.38
N VAL A 103 17.54 8.97 -1.64
CA VAL A 103 16.12 9.26 -1.77
C VAL A 103 15.92 10.77 -1.85
N PRO A 104 15.03 11.30 -2.73
CA PRO A 104 14.62 12.68 -2.67
C PRO A 104 14.06 13.02 -1.28
N ALA A 105 14.63 14.01 -0.63
CA ALA A 105 14.30 14.38 0.75
C ALA A 105 12.81 14.72 0.96
N ARG A 106 12.14 15.22 -0.09
CA ARG A 106 10.68 15.48 -0.12
C ARG A 106 9.81 14.22 0.06
N ASP A 107 10.38 13.04 -0.12
CA ASP A 107 9.69 11.74 0.01
C ASP A 107 10.07 11.01 1.32
N VAL A 108 10.88 11.66 2.18
CA VAL A 108 11.39 11.12 3.44
C VAL A 108 10.78 11.85 4.62
N PHE A 109 10.30 11.11 5.60
CA PHE A 109 9.65 11.61 6.82
C PHE A 109 10.31 11.01 8.05
N ALA A 110 10.30 11.74 9.17
CA ALA A 110 10.68 11.19 10.46
C ALA A 110 9.77 10.01 10.82
N LYS A 111 10.36 8.90 11.21
CA LYS A 111 9.63 7.71 11.67
C LYS A 111 9.18 7.92 13.13
N PRO A 112 7.89 7.79 13.45
CA PRO A 112 7.45 7.82 14.85
C PRO A 112 8.15 6.72 15.66
N ALA A 113 8.60 7.04 16.86
CA ALA A 113 9.32 6.10 17.73
C ALA A 113 8.46 4.87 18.11
N SER A 114 7.15 5.02 18.16
CA SER A 114 6.18 3.93 18.45
C SER A 114 5.97 2.96 17.29
N VAL A 115 6.44 3.26 16.09
CA VAL A 115 6.26 2.43 14.89
C VAL A 115 7.55 1.69 14.58
N SER A 116 7.49 0.35 14.42
CA SER A 116 8.67 -0.43 14.02
C SER A 116 9.11 -0.09 12.59
N PHE A 117 10.34 -0.43 12.21
CA PHE A 117 10.82 -0.21 10.84
C PHE A 117 9.99 -1.00 9.83
N GLU A 118 9.61 -2.23 10.15
CA GLU A 118 8.83 -3.11 9.29
C GLU A 118 7.42 -2.54 9.02
N ALA A 119 6.78 -2.01 10.07
CA ALA A 119 5.48 -1.36 9.95
C ALA A 119 5.59 -0.04 9.17
N ALA A 120 6.61 0.78 9.47
CA ALA A 120 6.87 2.05 8.81
C ALA A 120 7.15 1.89 7.30
N ALA A 121 7.94 0.87 6.92
CA ALA A 121 8.22 0.55 5.52
C ALA A 121 7.00 0.01 4.75
N ASN A 122 5.89 -0.21 5.41
CA ASN A 122 4.66 -0.79 4.84
C ASN A 122 3.42 0.10 5.01
N LEU A 123 3.60 1.30 5.57
CA LEU A 123 2.52 2.19 5.95
C LEU A 123 1.90 2.93 4.76
N LEU A 124 2.74 3.55 3.93
CA LEU A 124 2.27 4.62 3.07
C LEU A 124 1.66 4.15 1.75
N LEU A 125 2.14 3.08 1.12
CA LEU A 125 1.53 2.60 -0.12
C LEU A 125 0.09 2.14 0.11
N ALA A 126 -0.15 1.29 1.10
CA ALA A 126 -1.47 0.82 1.44
C ALA A 126 -2.33 1.94 2.04
N GLY A 127 -1.77 2.73 2.96
CA GLY A 127 -2.45 3.82 3.65
C GLY A 127 -2.94 4.92 2.73
N THR A 128 -2.09 5.40 1.82
CA THR A 128 -2.47 6.45 0.85
C THR A 128 -3.48 5.95 -0.18
N THR A 129 -3.38 4.67 -0.57
CA THR A 129 -4.37 4.03 -1.46
C THR A 129 -5.73 3.97 -0.78
N ALA A 130 -5.80 3.54 0.47
CA ALA A 130 -7.03 3.51 1.26
C ALA A 130 -7.64 4.90 1.43
N SER A 131 -6.83 5.91 1.77
CA SER A 131 -7.28 7.30 1.86
C SER A 131 -7.89 7.80 0.57
N GLU A 132 -7.26 7.51 -0.57
CA GLU A 132 -7.76 7.93 -1.88
C GLU A 132 -9.07 7.24 -2.24
N MET A 133 -9.22 5.93 -1.98
CA MET A 133 -10.47 5.21 -2.23
C MET A 133 -11.64 5.84 -1.45
N LEU A 134 -11.45 6.16 -0.16
CA LEU A 134 -12.45 6.86 0.66
C LEU A 134 -12.74 8.27 0.13
N HIS A 135 -11.72 8.99 -0.33
CA HIS A 135 -11.87 10.34 -0.86
C HIS A 135 -12.67 10.38 -2.16
N VAL A 136 -12.31 9.53 -3.14
CA VAL A 136 -12.95 9.55 -4.46
C VAL A 136 -14.38 9.04 -4.44
N THR A 137 -14.74 8.18 -3.50
CA THR A 137 -16.11 7.71 -3.30
C THR A 137 -16.94 8.67 -2.47
N GLY A 138 -16.32 9.67 -1.82
CA GLY A 138 -17.01 10.60 -0.95
C GLY A 138 -17.69 9.94 0.25
N ALA A 139 -17.16 8.81 0.73
CA ALA A 139 -17.71 8.10 1.89
C ALA A 139 -17.75 9.02 3.13
N ALA A 140 -18.92 9.19 3.72
CA ALA A 140 -19.21 10.16 4.78
C ALA A 140 -19.69 9.47 6.07
N GLU A 141 -19.61 10.20 7.19
CA GLU A 141 -20.09 9.76 8.50
C GLU A 141 -21.54 9.25 8.44
N GLY A 142 -21.78 8.12 9.09
CA GLY A 142 -23.09 7.46 9.14
C GLY A 142 -23.40 6.57 7.94
N GLU A 143 -22.64 6.65 6.86
CA GLU A 143 -22.85 5.77 5.70
C GLU A 143 -22.28 4.37 5.91
N THR A 144 -22.90 3.39 5.22
CA THR A 144 -22.41 2.02 5.12
C THR A 144 -21.74 1.82 3.74
N ILE A 145 -20.50 1.34 3.73
CA ILE A 145 -19.75 1.02 2.51
C ILE A 145 -19.38 -0.47 2.44
N LEU A 146 -19.22 -0.98 1.22
CA LEU A 146 -18.73 -2.32 0.95
C LEU A 146 -17.25 -2.28 0.57
N VAL A 147 -16.41 -3.05 1.25
CA VAL A 147 -14.99 -3.21 0.92
C VAL A 147 -14.70 -4.64 0.51
N HIS A 148 -14.34 -4.85 -0.75
CA HIS A 148 -13.88 -6.15 -1.22
C HIS A 148 -12.41 -6.35 -0.88
N GLY A 149 -12.08 -7.50 -0.24
CA GLY A 149 -10.73 -7.80 0.22
C GLY A 149 -10.34 -7.05 1.50
N ALA A 150 -11.26 -6.96 2.44
CA ALA A 150 -11.12 -6.19 3.69
C ALA A 150 -9.96 -6.66 4.60
N SER A 151 -9.55 -7.94 4.51
CA SER A 151 -8.41 -8.48 5.25
C SER A 151 -7.05 -8.22 4.57
N GLY A 152 -7.01 -7.71 3.33
CA GLY A 152 -5.78 -7.34 2.63
C GLY A 152 -5.17 -6.05 3.19
N ALA A 153 -3.93 -5.74 2.81
CA ALA A 153 -3.21 -4.58 3.37
C ALA A 153 -3.95 -3.24 3.15
N VAL A 154 -4.51 -3.00 1.96
CA VAL A 154 -5.33 -1.81 1.68
C VAL A 154 -6.65 -1.90 2.44
N GLY A 155 -7.29 -3.08 2.47
CA GLY A 155 -8.53 -3.32 3.19
C GLY A 155 -8.42 -3.03 4.69
N VAL A 156 -7.40 -3.55 5.36
CA VAL A 156 -7.14 -3.28 6.79
C VAL A 156 -6.94 -1.78 7.05
N SER A 157 -6.26 -1.09 6.15
CA SER A 157 -6.10 0.36 6.26
C SER A 157 -7.43 1.10 6.01
N LEU A 158 -8.27 0.62 5.07
CA LEU A 158 -9.61 1.16 4.83
C LEU A 158 -10.51 1.03 6.06
N LEU A 159 -10.54 -0.16 6.69
CA LEU A 159 -11.33 -0.41 7.89
C LEU A 159 -11.03 0.63 8.98
N GLN A 160 -9.75 0.82 9.30
CA GLN A 160 -9.31 1.74 10.34
C GLN A 160 -9.60 3.20 9.98
N GLN A 161 -9.30 3.62 8.73
CA GLN A 161 -9.55 4.99 8.29
C GLN A 161 -11.04 5.31 8.17
N ALA A 162 -11.88 4.34 7.80
CA ALA A 162 -13.32 4.46 7.77
C ALA A 162 -13.89 4.61 9.19
N ALA A 163 -13.44 3.79 10.14
CA ALA A 163 -13.84 3.89 11.54
C ALA A 163 -13.52 5.27 12.13
N LEU A 164 -12.34 5.84 11.84
CA LEU A 164 -11.97 7.20 12.26
C LEU A 164 -12.87 8.30 11.66
N ARG A 165 -13.60 8.00 10.58
CA ARG A 165 -14.52 8.91 9.91
C ARG A 165 -15.99 8.64 10.25
N GLY A 166 -16.28 7.70 11.16
CA GLY A 166 -17.64 7.29 11.46
C GLY A 166 -18.36 6.57 10.33
N VAL A 167 -17.62 5.95 9.40
CA VAL A 167 -18.16 5.18 8.27
C VAL A 167 -18.20 3.70 8.65
N ARG A 168 -19.38 3.09 8.50
CA ARG A 168 -19.58 1.65 8.72
C ARG A 168 -19.07 0.85 7.53
N VAL A 169 -18.34 -0.23 7.76
CA VAL A 169 -17.77 -1.05 6.69
C VAL A 169 -18.30 -2.48 6.78
N ILE A 170 -18.92 -2.96 5.71
CA ILE A 170 -19.12 -4.39 5.43
C ILE A 170 -17.92 -4.85 4.59
N GLY A 171 -17.15 -5.81 5.09
CA GLY A 171 -15.89 -6.22 4.48
C GLY A 171 -15.87 -7.66 4.00
N THR A 172 -15.63 -7.90 2.68
CA THR A 172 -15.50 -9.27 2.21
C THR A 172 -14.14 -9.86 2.59
N ALA A 173 -14.18 -11.08 3.13
CA ALA A 173 -13.00 -11.86 3.48
C ALA A 173 -13.31 -13.35 3.49
N SER A 174 -12.29 -14.20 3.56
CA SER A 174 -12.51 -15.62 3.90
C SER A 174 -12.88 -15.74 5.38
N GLU A 175 -13.69 -16.72 5.74
CA GLU A 175 -14.17 -16.91 7.12
C GLU A 175 -13.04 -16.98 8.15
N ARG A 176 -11.91 -17.59 7.81
CA ARG A 176 -10.70 -17.63 8.65
C ARG A 176 -10.11 -16.25 9.00
N ARG A 177 -10.54 -15.18 8.30
CA ARG A 177 -10.08 -13.79 8.48
C ARG A 177 -11.14 -12.87 9.10
N PHE A 178 -12.29 -13.40 9.48
CA PHE A 178 -13.37 -12.62 10.05
C PHE A 178 -12.97 -11.89 11.32
N GLU A 179 -12.20 -12.53 12.19
CA GLU A 179 -11.72 -11.91 13.43
C GLU A 179 -10.78 -10.72 13.14
N GLU A 180 -9.97 -10.81 12.10
CA GLU A 180 -9.11 -9.71 11.65
C GLU A 180 -9.93 -8.52 11.15
N VAL A 181 -10.97 -8.78 10.34
CA VAL A 181 -11.87 -7.72 9.87
C VAL A 181 -12.58 -7.05 11.04
N ARG A 182 -13.10 -7.82 12.03
CA ARG A 182 -13.74 -7.26 13.23
C ARG A 182 -12.76 -6.45 14.08
N ARG A 183 -11.54 -6.96 14.28
CA ARG A 183 -10.49 -6.27 15.03
C ARG A 183 -10.24 -4.87 14.51
N PHE A 184 -10.29 -4.67 13.21
CA PHE A 184 -10.05 -3.38 12.57
C PHE A 184 -11.32 -2.56 12.30
N GLY A 185 -12.47 -2.95 12.86
CA GLY A 185 -13.70 -2.16 12.86
C GLY A 185 -14.68 -2.43 11.73
N GLY A 186 -14.50 -3.54 10.97
CA GLY A 186 -15.46 -3.95 9.92
C GLY A 186 -16.38 -5.09 10.33
N GLU A 187 -17.50 -5.21 9.63
CA GLU A 187 -18.40 -6.35 9.69
C GLU A 187 -18.03 -7.34 8.56
N PRO A 188 -17.51 -8.53 8.89
CA PRO A 188 -17.06 -9.46 7.87
C PRO A 188 -18.21 -10.18 7.18
N VAL A 189 -18.05 -10.41 5.88
CA VAL A 189 -18.93 -11.26 5.07
C VAL A 189 -18.10 -12.17 4.17
N ALA A 190 -18.51 -13.44 4.03
CA ALA A 190 -17.84 -14.35 3.11
C ALA A 190 -18.11 -13.96 1.65
N TYR A 191 -17.10 -13.95 0.80
CA TYR A 191 -17.25 -13.88 -0.65
C TYR A 191 -17.77 -15.24 -1.20
N GLY A 192 -18.07 -15.33 -2.49
CA GLY A 192 -18.63 -16.51 -3.15
C GLY A 192 -20.15 -16.46 -3.25
N ASP A 193 -20.74 -17.53 -3.75
CA ASP A 193 -22.16 -17.65 -4.08
C ASP A 193 -23.07 -17.03 -3.01
N GLY A 194 -24.03 -16.18 -3.42
CA GLY A 194 -24.95 -15.50 -2.53
C GLY A 194 -24.36 -14.27 -1.79
N LEU A 195 -23.18 -13.76 -2.19
CA LEU A 195 -22.56 -12.58 -1.56
C LEU A 195 -23.49 -11.37 -1.57
N GLN A 196 -24.18 -11.12 -2.68
CA GLN A 196 -25.06 -9.96 -2.82
C GLN A 196 -26.19 -9.97 -1.78
N GLU A 197 -26.82 -11.10 -1.55
CA GLU A 197 -27.89 -11.29 -0.57
C GLU A 197 -27.37 -11.09 0.86
N ARG A 198 -26.24 -11.70 1.19
CA ARG A 198 -25.61 -11.53 2.51
C ARG A 198 -25.25 -10.08 2.82
N VAL A 199 -24.75 -9.35 1.82
CA VAL A 199 -24.46 -7.91 2.00
C VAL A 199 -25.75 -7.11 2.17
N ARG A 200 -26.82 -7.39 1.41
CA ARG A 200 -28.12 -6.71 1.59
C ARG A 200 -28.70 -6.91 2.98
N GLU A 201 -28.63 -8.13 3.51
CA GLU A 201 -29.11 -8.45 4.86
C GLU A 201 -28.33 -7.66 5.93
N LEU A 202 -27.01 -7.53 5.77
CA LEU A 202 -26.17 -6.76 6.70
C LEU A 202 -26.35 -5.25 6.54
N ALA A 203 -26.51 -4.76 5.31
CA ALA A 203 -26.53 -3.32 5.01
C ALA A 203 -27.81 -2.62 5.48
N GLY A 204 -28.94 -3.32 5.57
CA GLY A 204 -30.23 -2.74 5.97
C GLY A 204 -30.68 -1.62 5.04
N GLU A 205 -30.28 -0.38 5.32
CA GLU A 205 -30.66 0.81 4.54
C GLU A 205 -29.91 0.93 3.18
N GLY A 206 -28.97 0.02 2.89
CA GLY A 206 -28.24 -0.04 1.62
C GLY A 206 -26.75 0.24 1.75
N VAL A 207 -26.09 0.20 0.60
CA VAL A 207 -24.64 0.42 0.45
C VAL A 207 -24.41 1.72 -0.31
N ALA A 208 -23.78 2.69 0.34
CA ALA A 208 -23.55 4.01 -0.22
C ALA A 208 -22.39 4.06 -1.23
N ALA A 209 -21.37 3.22 -1.02
CA ALA A 209 -20.19 3.13 -1.90
C ALA A 209 -19.57 1.73 -1.85
N ALA A 210 -18.82 1.35 -2.90
CA ALA A 210 -18.08 0.10 -2.93
C ALA A 210 -16.61 0.34 -3.32
N LEU A 211 -15.70 -0.28 -2.57
CA LEU A 211 -14.26 -0.13 -2.69
C LEU A 211 -13.64 -1.50 -2.95
N ASP A 212 -13.18 -1.71 -4.18
CA ASP A 212 -12.66 -3.00 -4.63
C ASP A 212 -11.12 -3.04 -4.58
N CYS A 213 -10.59 -3.90 -3.70
CA CYS A 213 -9.16 -4.18 -3.58
C CYS A 213 -8.76 -5.54 -4.18
N VAL A 214 -9.70 -6.29 -4.78
CA VAL A 214 -9.49 -7.67 -5.25
C VAL A 214 -9.48 -7.76 -6.77
N GLY A 215 -10.46 -7.14 -7.43
CA GLY A 215 -10.58 -7.10 -8.88
C GLY A 215 -11.20 -8.33 -9.52
N THR A 216 -11.94 -9.15 -8.76
CA THR A 216 -12.71 -10.26 -9.31
C THR A 216 -14.00 -9.76 -9.96
N ASP A 217 -14.52 -10.50 -10.96
CA ASP A 217 -15.81 -10.17 -11.58
C ASP A 217 -16.94 -10.16 -10.55
N GLU A 218 -16.97 -11.12 -9.62
CA GLU A 218 -17.92 -11.14 -8.51
C GLU A 218 -17.91 -9.82 -7.70
N ALA A 219 -16.73 -9.32 -7.33
CA ALA A 219 -16.61 -8.09 -6.55
C ALA A 219 -17.18 -6.89 -7.31
N VAL A 220 -16.90 -6.79 -8.59
CA VAL A 220 -17.44 -5.72 -9.45
C VAL A 220 -18.94 -5.87 -9.64
N ASP A 221 -19.44 -7.07 -9.98
CA ASP A 221 -20.86 -7.33 -10.23
C ASP A 221 -21.72 -7.06 -8.99
N VAL A 222 -21.27 -7.49 -7.82
CA VAL A 222 -21.96 -7.21 -6.54
C VAL A 222 -21.93 -5.71 -6.23
N SER A 223 -20.81 -5.01 -6.47
CA SER A 223 -20.73 -3.56 -6.32
C SER A 223 -21.75 -2.85 -7.21
N LEU A 224 -21.84 -3.26 -8.49
CA LEU A 224 -22.77 -2.70 -9.47
C LEU A 224 -24.24 -2.95 -9.12
N ALA A 225 -24.54 -4.09 -8.47
CA ALA A 225 -25.91 -4.43 -8.06
C ALA A 225 -26.36 -3.74 -6.78
N LEU A 226 -25.43 -3.31 -5.91
CA LEU A 226 -25.71 -2.74 -4.61
C LEU A 226 -25.58 -1.21 -4.54
N VAL A 227 -24.71 -0.61 -5.36
CA VAL A 227 -24.42 0.82 -5.36
C VAL A 227 -24.99 1.44 -6.63
N ALA A 228 -25.98 2.32 -6.49
CA ALA A 228 -26.67 2.95 -7.62
C ALA A 228 -25.78 3.95 -8.37
N ASP A 229 -24.96 4.72 -7.64
CA ASP A 229 -24.07 5.74 -8.20
C ASP A 229 -22.72 5.11 -8.57
N ARG A 230 -22.46 4.98 -9.86
CA ARG A 230 -21.19 4.43 -10.41
C ARG A 230 -19.96 5.23 -10.00
N ASP A 231 -20.11 6.53 -9.78
CA ASP A 231 -19.03 7.39 -9.30
C ASP A 231 -18.60 7.06 -7.86
N ARG A 232 -19.42 6.31 -7.13
CA ARG A 232 -19.12 5.82 -5.79
C ARG A 232 -18.63 4.37 -5.75
N ILE A 233 -18.31 3.79 -6.90
CA ILE A 233 -17.62 2.50 -7.02
C ILE A 233 -16.20 2.73 -7.50
N VAL A 234 -15.22 2.31 -6.71
CA VAL A 234 -13.79 2.47 -7.04
C VAL A 234 -13.04 1.14 -6.97
N THR A 235 -12.19 0.88 -7.95
CA THR A 235 -11.30 -0.29 -7.96
C THR A 235 -9.83 0.09 -8.09
N ILE A 236 -8.95 -0.67 -7.45
CA ILE A 236 -7.49 -0.64 -7.63
C ILE A 236 -6.96 -1.86 -8.39
N ALA A 237 -7.83 -2.80 -8.73
CA ALA A 237 -7.42 -4.09 -9.28
C ALA A 237 -8.12 -4.43 -10.61
N ALA A 238 -9.40 -4.08 -10.80
CA ALA A 238 -10.21 -4.41 -12.00
C ALA A 238 -10.21 -3.28 -13.04
N ARG A 239 -9.06 -2.82 -13.50
CA ARG A 239 -8.98 -1.71 -14.47
C ARG A 239 -9.73 -1.97 -15.79
N HIS A 240 -9.74 -3.22 -16.26
CA HIS A 240 -10.46 -3.60 -17.47
C HIS A 240 -11.96 -3.42 -17.33
N ARG A 241 -12.53 -3.67 -16.12
CA ARG A 241 -13.93 -3.48 -15.80
C ARG A 241 -14.28 -1.99 -15.63
N ALA A 242 -13.35 -1.18 -15.13
CA ALA A 242 -13.61 0.22 -14.83
C ALA A 242 -14.12 1.00 -16.04
N ALA A 243 -13.48 0.83 -17.19
CA ALA A 243 -13.91 1.49 -18.43
C ALA A 243 -15.21 0.90 -19.01
N ALA A 244 -15.41 -0.42 -18.89
CA ALA A 244 -16.58 -1.10 -19.44
C ALA A 244 -17.86 -0.79 -18.64
N ASP A 245 -17.74 -0.72 -17.31
CA ASP A 245 -18.89 -0.59 -16.41
C ASP A 245 -19.11 0.86 -15.91
N GLY A 246 -18.26 1.80 -16.32
CA GLY A 246 -18.36 3.21 -15.93
C GLY A 246 -18.07 3.46 -14.46
N ILE A 247 -17.19 2.65 -13.84
CA ILE A 247 -16.76 2.82 -12.45
C ILE A 247 -15.36 3.46 -12.38
N ARG A 248 -14.98 3.96 -11.24
CA ARG A 248 -13.68 4.64 -11.05
C ARG A 248 -12.54 3.64 -10.89
N ALA A 249 -11.42 3.89 -11.58
CA ALA A 249 -10.14 3.23 -11.29
C ALA A 249 -9.12 4.26 -10.81
N ILE A 250 -8.39 3.94 -9.76
CA ILE A 250 -7.29 4.77 -9.26
C ILE A 250 -5.96 4.00 -9.30
N ALA A 251 -4.89 4.73 -9.48
CA ALA A 251 -3.53 4.19 -9.44
C ALA A 251 -2.52 5.29 -9.12
N GLY A 252 -1.55 4.99 -8.28
CA GLY A 252 -0.53 5.95 -7.86
C GLY A 252 0.32 6.56 -8.97
N ALA A 253 0.27 5.98 -10.18
CA ALA A 253 0.91 6.52 -11.38
C ALA A 253 0.09 7.65 -12.05
N PHE A 254 -1.20 7.78 -11.75
CA PHE A 254 -2.01 8.87 -12.29
C PHE A 254 -1.66 10.19 -11.60
N PRO A 255 -1.47 11.31 -12.33
CA PRO A 255 -1.02 12.57 -11.72
C PRO A 255 -1.92 13.06 -10.57
N GLN A 256 -3.24 12.94 -10.71
CA GLN A 256 -4.19 13.35 -9.66
C GLN A 256 -4.08 12.45 -8.42
N SER A 257 -4.02 11.12 -8.62
CA SER A 257 -3.78 10.15 -7.54
C SER A 257 -2.45 10.41 -6.84
N ALA A 258 -1.39 10.70 -7.61
CA ALA A 258 -0.08 11.01 -7.07
C ALA A 258 -0.13 12.23 -6.14
N ALA A 259 -0.72 13.34 -6.60
CA ALA A 259 -0.85 14.58 -5.84
C ALA A 259 -1.65 14.37 -4.54
N PHE A 260 -2.80 13.66 -4.62
CA PHE A 260 -3.60 13.35 -3.44
C PHE A 260 -2.81 12.52 -2.42
N ARG A 261 -2.18 11.44 -2.89
CA ARG A 261 -1.42 10.52 -2.03
C ARG A 261 -0.24 11.22 -1.36
N ASP A 262 0.42 12.13 -2.05
CA ASP A 262 1.51 12.92 -1.48
C ASP A 262 1.00 13.85 -0.36
N GLY A 263 -0.18 14.43 -0.52
CA GLY A 263 -0.79 15.32 0.47
C GLY A 263 -1.23 14.64 1.76
N VAL A 264 -1.56 13.35 1.75
CA VAL A 264 -2.06 12.64 2.94
C VAL A 264 -0.98 11.91 3.75
N ARG A 265 0.26 11.86 3.26
CA ARG A 265 1.35 11.10 3.89
C ARG A 265 1.59 11.49 5.36
N ALA A 266 1.74 12.77 5.63
CA ALA A 266 2.03 13.28 6.98
C ALA A 266 0.92 12.91 7.98
N GLY A 267 -0.34 13.03 7.60
CA GLY A 267 -1.47 12.66 8.46
C GLY A 267 -1.51 11.16 8.77
N LEU A 268 -1.19 10.31 7.80
CA LEU A 268 -1.12 8.85 8.03
C LEU A 268 0.02 8.47 8.98
N ILE A 269 1.16 9.13 8.86
CA ILE A 269 2.31 8.93 9.76
C ILE A 269 1.94 9.37 11.19
N GLU A 270 1.25 10.50 11.33
CA GLU A 270 0.75 10.96 12.63
C GLU A 270 -0.23 9.96 13.25
N LEU A 271 -1.21 9.48 12.47
CA LEU A 271 -2.17 8.46 12.96
C LEU A 271 -1.45 7.19 13.41
N ALA A 272 -0.46 6.71 12.66
CA ALA A 272 0.32 5.55 13.04
C ALA A 272 1.15 5.82 14.32
N GLY A 273 1.76 6.99 14.43
CA GLY A 273 2.50 7.41 15.62
C GLY A 273 1.65 7.44 16.90
N ARG A 274 0.36 7.77 16.76
CA ARG A 274 -0.64 7.78 17.85
C ARG A 274 -1.28 6.42 18.10
N GLY A 275 -0.93 5.38 17.35
CA GLY A 275 -1.54 4.05 17.45
C GLY A 275 -2.98 3.96 16.92
N LEU A 276 -3.41 4.93 16.12
CA LEU A 276 -4.75 4.98 15.50
C LEU A 276 -4.78 4.34 14.11
N LEU A 277 -3.63 4.03 13.55
CA LEU A 277 -3.46 3.31 12.29
C LEU A 277 -2.36 2.26 12.46
N GLU A 278 -2.76 1.00 12.59
CA GLU A 278 -1.85 -0.13 12.73
C GLU A 278 -1.55 -0.74 11.36
N VAL A 279 -0.28 -1.14 11.16
CA VAL A 279 0.16 -1.92 9.99
C VAL A 279 0.57 -3.31 10.45
N PRO A 280 -0.30 -4.32 10.33
CA PRO A 280 0.04 -5.69 10.70
C PRO A 280 1.16 -6.22 9.79
N VAL A 281 2.27 -6.63 10.38
CA VAL A 281 3.38 -7.32 9.71
C VAL A 281 3.30 -8.80 10.04
N ALA A 282 3.04 -9.62 9.01
CA ALA A 282 2.86 -11.06 9.19
C ALA A 282 4.19 -11.80 9.26
N ARG A 283 5.17 -11.38 8.46
CA ARG A 283 6.46 -12.05 8.37
C ARG A 283 7.54 -11.12 7.81
N THR A 284 8.77 -11.34 8.25
CA THR A 284 9.98 -10.73 7.69
C THR A 284 10.83 -11.77 6.99
N TYR A 285 11.59 -11.35 5.99
CA TYR A 285 12.54 -12.16 5.24
C TYR A 285 13.87 -11.43 5.13
N PRO A 286 15.01 -12.10 5.11
CA PRO A 286 16.26 -11.46 4.74
C PRO A 286 16.17 -10.93 3.30
N LEU A 287 16.92 -9.87 2.98
CA LEU A 287 16.89 -9.24 1.65
C LEU A 287 17.14 -10.24 0.52
N GLU A 288 18.04 -11.19 0.74
CA GLU A 288 18.42 -12.23 -0.23
C GLU A 288 17.25 -13.18 -0.54
N ALA A 289 16.30 -13.34 0.37
CA ALA A 289 15.11 -14.17 0.20
C ALA A 289 13.92 -13.42 -0.43
N ALA A 290 14.16 -12.29 -1.09
CA ALA A 290 13.09 -11.46 -1.68
C ALA A 290 12.22 -12.22 -2.69
N ILE A 291 12.79 -13.17 -3.44
CA ILE A 291 12.03 -13.98 -4.40
C ILE A 291 11.07 -14.92 -3.68
N GLU A 292 11.53 -15.65 -2.64
CA GLU A 292 10.67 -16.50 -1.80
C GLU A 292 9.53 -15.70 -1.19
N ALA A 293 9.84 -14.51 -0.67
CA ALA A 293 8.85 -13.61 -0.09
C ALA A 293 7.82 -13.11 -1.13
N ALA A 294 8.26 -12.83 -2.36
CA ALA A 294 7.39 -12.40 -3.45
C ALA A 294 6.49 -13.53 -3.97
N GLU A 295 7.00 -14.76 -4.06
CA GLU A 295 6.21 -15.96 -4.37
C GLU A 295 5.14 -16.20 -3.30
N PHE A 296 5.50 -16.12 -2.02
CA PHE A 296 4.56 -16.25 -0.92
C PHE A 296 3.46 -15.18 -0.98
N LEU A 297 3.84 -13.91 -1.24
CA LEU A 297 2.89 -12.79 -1.39
C LEU A 297 1.94 -12.99 -2.57
N GLY A 298 2.41 -13.57 -3.66
CA GLY A 298 1.62 -13.84 -4.87
C GLY A 298 0.68 -15.04 -4.77
N GLY A 299 1.01 -16.04 -3.95
CA GLY A 299 0.31 -17.33 -3.87
C GLY A 299 -0.66 -17.46 -2.70
N GLN A 300 -0.46 -16.74 -1.61
CA GLN A 300 -1.25 -16.86 -0.38
C GLN A 300 -1.49 -15.49 0.25
N HIS A 301 -2.61 -15.37 0.98
CA HIS A 301 -2.84 -14.20 1.82
C HIS A 301 -2.01 -14.31 3.10
N PRO A 302 -0.98 -13.47 3.30
CA PRO A 302 -0.02 -13.64 4.40
C PRO A 302 -0.61 -13.34 5.80
N GLY A 303 -1.75 -12.65 5.89
CA GLY A 303 -2.32 -12.20 7.16
C GLY A 303 -1.72 -10.90 7.69
N GLY A 304 -1.14 -10.12 6.81
CA GLY A 304 -0.48 -8.86 7.11
C GLY A 304 0.53 -8.53 6.01
N LYS A 305 1.30 -7.49 6.21
CA LYS A 305 2.37 -7.09 5.30
C LYS A 305 3.61 -7.98 5.46
N LEU A 306 4.42 -8.03 4.42
CA LEU A 306 5.76 -8.63 4.45
C LEU A 306 6.81 -7.53 4.40
N ALA A 307 7.95 -7.74 5.04
CA ALA A 307 9.09 -6.83 4.96
C ALA A 307 10.38 -7.60 4.68
N LEU A 308 11.23 -7.02 3.84
CA LEU A 308 12.61 -7.48 3.66
C LEU A 308 13.51 -6.77 4.66
N ILE A 309 14.39 -7.51 5.29
CA ILE A 309 15.37 -7.02 6.26
C ILE A 309 16.75 -7.15 5.61
N PRO A 310 17.40 -6.03 5.28
CA PRO A 310 18.74 -6.02 4.70
C PRO A 310 19.83 -6.42 5.68
#